data_9681ea7256acce4a51692b19a18b34bf
#
_entry.id   9681ea7256acce4a51692b19a18b34bf
#
_cell.length_a   1.000
_cell.length_b   1.000
_cell.length_c   1.000
_cell.angle_alpha   90.00
_cell.angle_beta   90.00
_cell.angle_gamma   90.00
#
_symmetry.space_group_name_H-M   'P 1'
#
loop_
_entity.id
_entity.type
_entity.pdbx_description
1 polymer ?
#
loop_
_entity_poly.entity_id
_entity_poly.type
_entity_poly.pdbx_seq_one_letter_code
_entity_poly.pdbx_strand_id
1 'polypeptide(L)'
;MPDDLPFAQDLFDLLVCPESRRPLKFVGGRLISTCPQGRRAYRVDAGIPVMLLEESTVLGEAEWQALMAQPGPVGGGVAAVQARY
;
A
#
# COMPACT_ATOMS: atom_id res chain seq x y z
N MET A 1 11.35 14.43 1.33
CA MET A 1 10.62 14.16 2.58
C MET A 1 10.36 12.67 2.67
N PRO A 2 10.44 12.10 3.87
CA PRO A 2 10.30 10.65 4.01
C PRO A 2 8.93 10.12 3.59
N ASP A 3 7.92 10.99 3.55
CA ASP A 3 6.57 10.60 3.18
C ASP A 3 6.23 10.88 1.73
N ASP A 4 7.22 11.28 0.93
CA ASP A 4 6.98 11.59 -0.48
C ASP A 4 6.58 10.33 -1.23
N LEU A 5 5.37 10.36 -1.78
CA LEU A 5 4.91 9.28 -2.64
C LEU A 5 5.45 9.48 -4.05
N PRO A 6 5.80 8.39 -4.74
CA PRO A 6 6.24 8.48 -6.14
C PRO A 6 5.08 8.77 -7.11
N PHE A 7 3.86 8.90 -6.60
CA PHE A 7 2.67 9.15 -7.39
C PHE A 7 1.70 10.03 -6.59
N ALA A 8 0.64 10.53 -7.24
CA ALA A 8 -0.30 11.45 -6.63
C ALA A 8 -1.04 10.82 -5.43
N GLN A 9 -1.37 11.64 -4.46
CA GLN A 9 -2.09 11.19 -3.26
C GLN A 9 -3.46 10.59 -3.62
N ASP A 10 -4.17 11.18 -4.60
CA ASP A 10 -5.47 10.64 -5.02
C ASP A 10 -5.34 9.23 -5.58
N LEU A 11 -4.29 8.98 -6.35
CA LEU A 11 -4.03 7.63 -6.84
C LEU A 11 -3.74 6.68 -5.69
N PHE A 12 -2.91 7.11 -4.75
CA PHE A 12 -2.56 6.29 -3.59
C PHE A 12 -3.81 5.93 -2.78
N ASP A 13 -4.71 6.88 -2.58
CA ASP A 13 -5.95 6.63 -1.84
C ASP A 13 -6.88 5.67 -2.59
N LEU A 14 -6.82 5.64 -3.92
CA LEU A 14 -7.62 4.72 -4.71
C LEU A 14 -7.02 3.32 -4.79
N LEU A 15 -5.71 3.19 -4.55
CA LEU A 15 -5.06 1.89 -4.61
C LEU A 15 -5.47 1.03 -3.43
N VAL A 16 -5.89 -0.19 -3.73
CA VAL A 16 -6.26 -1.18 -2.71
C VAL A 16 -5.66 -2.51 -3.11
N CYS A 17 -5.47 -3.37 -2.12
CA CYS A 17 -4.99 -4.73 -2.38
C CYS A 17 -6.01 -5.47 -3.26
N PRO A 18 -5.60 -6.00 -4.43
CA PRO A 18 -6.55 -6.71 -5.31
C PRO A 18 -7.21 -7.91 -4.66
N GLU A 19 -6.56 -8.49 -3.66
CA GLU A 19 -7.10 -9.66 -2.97
C GLU A 19 -8.09 -9.29 -1.87
N SER A 20 -7.73 -8.35 -0.99
CA SER A 20 -8.51 -8.02 0.18
C SER A 20 -9.34 -6.75 0.03
N ARG A 21 -9.02 -5.92 -0.96
CA ARG A 21 -9.63 -4.61 -1.19
C ARG A 21 -9.42 -3.64 -0.04
N ARG A 22 -8.42 -3.90 0.81
CA ARG A 22 -8.06 -3.00 1.90
C ARG A 22 -7.02 -1.99 1.44
N PRO A 23 -6.95 -0.83 2.10
CA PRO A 23 -5.93 0.17 1.76
C PRO A 23 -4.53 -0.37 1.88
N LEU A 24 -3.59 0.33 1.24
CA LEU A 24 -2.17 -0.03 1.25
C LEU A 24 -1.39 1.00 2.04
N LYS A 25 -0.30 0.55 2.64
CA LYS A 25 0.64 1.42 3.34
C LYS A 25 1.93 1.49 2.53
N PHE A 26 2.43 2.71 2.33
CA PHE A 26 3.69 2.91 1.61
C PHE A 26 4.82 2.96 2.62
N VAL A 27 5.66 1.94 2.62
CA VAL A 27 6.80 1.85 3.52
C VAL A 27 7.93 1.11 2.85
N GLY A 28 9.16 1.61 3.01
CA GLY A 28 10.33 0.97 2.42
C GLY A 28 10.33 0.90 0.90
N GLY A 29 9.65 1.84 0.23
CA GLY A 29 9.55 1.85 -1.22
C GLY A 29 8.59 0.83 -1.79
N ARG A 30 7.77 0.19 -0.95
CA ARG A 30 6.80 -0.80 -1.36
C ARG A 30 5.41 -0.45 -0.83
N LEU A 31 4.39 -0.99 -1.47
CA LEU A 31 3.02 -0.89 -1.00
C LEU A 31 2.67 -2.20 -0.28
N ILE A 32 2.29 -2.07 0.99
CA ILE A 32 2.04 -3.22 1.85
C ILE A 32 0.55 -3.27 2.18
N SER A 33 -0.07 -4.42 1.95
CA SER A 33 -1.48 -4.62 2.29
C SER A 33 -1.68 -4.48 3.80
N THR A 34 -2.73 -3.75 4.20
CA THR A 34 -3.08 -3.63 5.61
C THR A 34 -3.89 -4.82 6.12
N CYS A 35 -4.13 -5.81 5.27
CA CYS A 35 -4.88 -7.01 5.64
C CYS A 35 -3.97 -7.99 6.39
N PRO A 36 -4.26 -8.31 7.67
CA PRO A 36 -3.40 -9.22 8.45
C PRO A 36 -3.43 -10.66 7.95
N GLN A 37 -4.45 -11.06 7.21
CA GLN A 37 -4.51 -12.39 6.62
C GLN A 37 -3.78 -12.47 5.29
N GLY A 38 -3.79 -11.39 4.50
CA GLY A 38 -3.13 -11.36 3.20
C GLY A 38 -1.65 -11.06 3.26
N ARG A 39 -1.30 -9.99 3.94
CA ARG A 39 0.09 -9.56 4.16
C ARG A 39 0.90 -9.49 2.87
N ARG A 40 0.30 -8.98 1.79
CA ARG A 40 0.99 -8.92 0.50
C ARG A 40 1.75 -7.61 0.35
N ALA A 41 2.91 -7.70 -0.28
CA ALA A 41 3.74 -6.55 -0.60
C ALA A 41 3.80 -6.38 -2.12
N TYR A 42 3.58 -5.17 -2.59
CA TYR A 42 3.62 -4.83 -4.01
C TYR A 42 4.76 -3.85 -4.25
N ARG A 43 5.55 -4.11 -5.30
CA ARG A 43 6.66 -3.23 -5.62
C ARG A 43 6.19 -2.00 -6.40
N VAL A 44 7.02 -0.97 -6.37
CA VAL A 44 6.80 0.25 -7.17
C VAL A 44 8.01 0.40 -8.08
N ASP A 45 7.81 0.27 -9.39
CA ASP A 45 8.86 0.36 -10.39
C ASP A 45 8.80 1.72 -11.08
N ALA A 46 9.87 2.52 -10.96
CA ALA A 46 9.97 3.83 -11.61
C ALA A 46 8.73 4.71 -11.35
N GLY A 47 8.22 4.68 -10.12
CA GLY A 47 7.06 5.44 -9.71
C GLY A 47 5.73 4.82 -10.11
N ILE A 48 5.74 3.61 -10.68
CA ILE A 48 4.53 2.92 -11.12
C ILE A 48 4.27 1.72 -10.20
N PRO A 49 3.14 1.71 -9.47
CA PRO A 49 2.82 0.57 -8.62
C PRO A 49 2.45 -0.66 -9.43
N VAL A 50 3.04 -1.78 -9.10
CA VAL A 50 2.77 -3.05 -9.77
C VAL A 50 1.76 -3.83 -8.93
N MET A 51 0.49 -3.74 -9.32
CA MET A 51 -0.63 -4.27 -8.53
C MET A 51 -1.11 -5.61 -9.06
N LEU A 52 -0.16 -6.52 -9.33
CA LEU A 52 -0.47 -7.87 -9.79
C LEU A 52 -0.21 -8.86 -8.66
N LEU A 53 -1.19 -9.71 -8.37
CA LEU A 53 -1.04 -10.71 -7.31
C LEU A 53 0.15 -11.63 -7.56
N GLU A 54 0.36 -12.02 -8.80
CA GLU A 54 1.46 -12.91 -9.18
C GLU A 54 2.84 -12.26 -9.03
N GLU A 55 2.88 -10.92 -8.98
CA GLU A 55 4.12 -10.18 -8.76
C GLU A 55 4.29 -9.75 -7.30
N SER A 56 3.28 -10.03 -6.47
CA SER A 56 3.32 -9.67 -5.06
C SER A 56 4.06 -10.73 -4.26
N THR A 57 4.53 -10.32 -3.07
CA THR A 57 5.18 -11.22 -2.12
C THR A 57 4.32 -11.29 -0.87
N VAL A 58 4.08 -12.51 -0.38
CA VAL A 58 3.39 -12.70 0.90
C VAL A 58 4.44 -12.61 2.00
N LEU A 59 4.26 -11.65 2.92
CA LEU A 59 5.19 -11.44 4.02
C LEU A 59 4.90 -12.38 5.18
N GLY A 60 5.93 -12.73 5.92
CA GLY A 60 5.75 -13.41 7.19
C GLY A 60 5.06 -12.49 8.18
N GLU A 61 4.38 -13.07 9.17
CA GLU A 61 3.64 -12.28 10.15
C GLU A 61 4.52 -11.29 10.89
N ALA A 62 5.70 -11.71 11.33
CA ALA A 62 6.62 -10.85 12.07
C ALA A 62 7.11 -9.69 11.21
N GLU A 63 7.45 -9.96 9.95
CA GLU A 63 7.89 -8.92 9.03
C GLU A 63 6.76 -7.94 8.74
N TRP A 64 5.57 -8.45 8.50
CA TRP A 64 4.41 -7.61 8.24
C TRP A 64 4.10 -6.70 9.43
N GLN A 65 4.12 -7.24 10.64
CA GLN A 65 3.87 -6.44 11.84
C GLN A 65 4.93 -5.36 12.02
N ALA A 66 6.19 -5.67 11.75
CA ALA A 66 7.27 -4.69 11.83
C ALA A 66 7.04 -3.55 10.84
N LEU A 67 6.63 -3.87 9.62
CA LEU A 67 6.37 -2.85 8.59
C LEU A 67 5.13 -2.01 8.95
N MET A 68 4.10 -2.63 9.50
CA MET A 68 2.91 -1.90 9.92
C MET A 68 3.21 -0.95 11.07
N ALA A 69 4.19 -1.27 11.90
CA ALA A 69 4.60 -0.43 13.03
C ALA A 69 5.48 0.74 12.62
N GLN A 70 6.10 0.68 11.43
CA GLN A 70 6.94 1.77 10.94
C GLN A 70 6.08 2.95 10.49
N PRO A 71 6.59 4.20 10.63
CA PRO A 71 5.87 5.36 10.11
C PRO A 71 5.81 5.32 8.59
N GLY A 72 4.69 5.74 8.04
CA GLY A 72 4.48 5.80 6.61
C GLY A 72 3.03 6.09 6.29
N PRO A 73 2.74 6.68 5.11
CA PRO A 73 1.37 7.01 4.75
C PRO A 73 0.55 5.75 4.47
N VAL A 74 -0.71 5.81 4.84
CA VAL A 74 -1.69 4.76 4.56
C VAL A 74 -2.76 5.36 3.68
N GLY A 75 -3.14 4.65 2.61
CA GLY A 75 -4.18 5.11 1.70
C GLY A 75 -5.52 5.23 2.40
N GLY A 76 -6.29 6.26 2.04
CA GLY A 76 -7.59 6.53 2.66
C GLY A 76 -8.74 5.77 2.03
N GLY A 77 -8.51 5.15 0.87
CA GLY A 77 -9.56 4.46 0.14
C GLY A 77 -10.42 5.40 -0.69
N VAL A 78 -11.38 4.82 -1.40
CA VAL A 78 -12.27 5.59 -2.29
C VAL A 78 -13.04 6.66 -1.54
N ALA A 79 -13.46 6.38 -0.30
CA ALA A 79 -14.21 7.34 0.50
C ALA A 79 -13.43 8.63 0.74
N ALA A 80 -12.11 8.53 0.94
CA ALA A 80 -11.28 9.73 1.14
C ALA A 80 -11.23 10.59 -0.12
N VAL A 81 -11.16 9.96 -1.30
CA VAL A 81 -11.16 10.68 -2.56
C VAL A 81 -12.51 11.35 -2.80
N GLN A 82 -13.60 10.64 -2.55
CA GLN A 82 -14.95 11.18 -2.72
C GLN A 82 -15.20 12.37 -1.79
N ALA A 83 -14.63 12.34 -0.60
CA ALA A 83 -14.80 13.44 0.36
C ALA A 83 -14.10 14.73 -0.11
N ARG A 84 -13.10 14.65 -1.00
CA ARG A 84 -12.39 15.82 -1.54
C ARG A 84 -13.10 16.42 -2.74
N TYR A 85 -13.98 15.70 -3.38
CA TYR A 85 -14.71 16.12 -4.58
C TYR A 85 -16.21 16.06 -4.35
#